data_01f24bcfdacdeba99604f40af451d3eb
#
_entry.id   01f24bcfdacdeba99604f40af451d3eb
#
_cell.length_a   1.000
_cell.length_b   1.000
_cell.length_c   1.000
_cell.angle_alpha   90.00
_cell.angle_beta   90.00
_cell.angle_gamma   90.00
#
_symmetry.space_group_name_H-M   'P 1'
#
loop_
_entity.id
_entity.type
_entity.pdbx_description
1 polymer ?
#
loop_
_entity_poly.entity_id
_entity_poly.type
_entity_poly.pdbx_seq_one_letter_code
_entity_poly.pdbx_strand_id
1 'polypeptide(L)'
;MPSTSAWVDTGLLVALFARDDPHHDSAVEFLKGAQRIEFHSLWLVVSEASYFLGAEGKEGLLKWLEKGPILFHEITVADLPDIRATLKRYQNLSPDFTDAALVTLAGALGIHAIATVDLRDFSAYRLPGGAAFERLWL
;
A
#
# COMPACT_ATOMS: atom_id res chain seq x y z
N MET A 1 14.96 12.44 14.01
CA MET A 1 14.44 12.87 12.70
C MET A 1 13.05 12.34 12.48
N PRO A 2 12.07 13.16 12.47
CA PRO A 2 10.77 12.66 12.10
C PRO A 2 10.82 12.20 10.65
N SER A 3 10.43 10.99 10.42
CA SER A 3 10.18 10.49 9.11
C SER A 3 8.67 10.36 8.95
N THR A 4 8.19 10.52 7.75
CA THR A 4 6.80 10.27 7.44
C THR A 4 6.63 8.77 7.28
N SER A 5 5.63 8.20 7.95
CA SER A 5 5.25 6.81 7.71
C SER A 5 4.19 6.79 6.62
N ALA A 6 4.31 5.87 5.70
CA ALA A 6 3.38 5.74 4.59
C ALA A 6 3.17 4.29 4.19
N TRP A 7 1.95 3.98 3.77
CA TRP A 7 1.64 2.66 3.22
C TRP A 7 2.09 2.58 1.77
N VAL A 8 2.54 1.39 1.38
CA VAL A 8 2.80 1.04 -0.02
C VAL A 8 1.66 0.16 -0.49
N ASP A 9 0.98 0.59 -1.54
CA ASP A 9 -0.05 -0.21 -2.19
C ASP A 9 0.52 -0.98 -3.39
N THR A 10 -0.27 -1.89 -3.91
CA THR A 10 0.09 -2.79 -5.02
C THR A 10 0.64 -2.04 -6.22
N GLY A 11 -0.02 -0.96 -6.62
CA GLY A 11 0.37 -0.21 -7.83
C GLY A 11 1.78 0.34 -7.81
N LEU A 12 2.29 0.76 -6.64
CA LEU A 12 3.66 1.23 -6.55
C LEU A 12 4.65 0.09 -6.79
N LEU A 13 4.42 -1.08 -6.19
CA LEU A 13 5.30 -2.23 -6.37
C LEU A 13 5.30 -2.71 -7.83
N VAL A 14 4.13 -2.75 -8.46
CA VAL A 14 4.04 -3.12 -9.88
C VAL A 14 4.80 -2.10 -10.72
N ALA A 15 4.60 -0.81 -10.50
CA ALA A 15 5.26 0.23 -11.27
C ALA A 15 6.78 0.18 -11.11
N LEU A 16 7.28 -0.12 -9.91
CA LEU A 16 8.73 -0.21 -9.67
C LEU A 16 9.38 -1.39 -10.40
N PHE A 17 8.69 -2.51 -10.52
CA PHE A 17 9.28 -3.76 -11.00
C PHE A 17 8.74 -4.26 -12.34
N ALA A 18 7.81 -3.55 -12.96
CA ALA A 18 7.36 -3.78 -14.32
C ALA A 18 7.83 -2.61 -15.19
N ARG A 19 8.86 -2.83 -16.00
CA ARG A 19 9.47 -1.75 -16.80
C ARG A 19 8.52 -1.14 -17.83
N ASP A 20 7.52 -1.90 -18.26
CA ASP A 20 6.51 -1.46 -19.22
C ASP A 20 5.29 -0.81 -18.56
N ASP A 21 5.26 -0.71 -17.24
CA ASP A 21 4.19 -0.03 -16.56
C ASP A 21 4.25 1.48 -16.87
N PRO A 22 3.09 2.12 -17.18
CA PRO A 22 3.07 3.54 -17.52
C PRO A 22 3.60 4.45 -16.41
N HIS A 23 3.58 3.99 -15.17
CA HIS A 23 4.07 4.76 -14.02
C HIS A 23 5.48 4.37 -13.58
N HIS A 24 6.19 3.54 -14.36
CA HIS A 24 7.49 3.04 -13.95
C HIS A 24 8.48 4.15 -13.63
N ASP A 25 8.71 5.07 -14.56
CA ASP A 25 9.69 6.13 -14.35
C ASP A 25 9.33 7.04 -13.18
N SER A 26 8.04 7.36 -13.05
CA SER A 26 7.53 8.15 -11.95
C SER A 26 7.75 7.47 -10.60
N ALA A 27 7.52 6.15 -10.53
CA ALA A 27 7.71 5.36 -9.32
C ALA A 27 9.18 5.33 -8.90
N VAL A 28 10.09 5.13 -9.85
CA VAL A 28 11.52 5.14 -9.59
C VAL A 28 11.98 6.50 -9.05
N GLU A 29 11.52 7.59 -9.66
CA GLU A 29 11.85 8.93 -9.19
C GLU A 29 11.27 9.20 -7.80
N PHE A 30 10.04 8.78 -7.55
CA PHE A 30 9.44 8.89 -6.22
C PHE A 30 10.29 8.17 -5.18
N LEU A 31 10.70 6.94 -5.45
CA LEU A 31 11.49 6.14 -4.52
C LEU A 31 12.84 6.80 -4.23
N LYS A 32 13.50 7.34 -5.24
CA LYS A 32 14.77 8.04 -5.07
C LYS A 32 14.66 9.22 -4.12
N GLY A 33 13.53 9.93 -4.14
CA GLY A 33 13.29 11.07 -3.27
C GLY A 33 12.70 10.73 -1.91
N ALA A 34 12.46 9.45 -1.63
CA ALA A 34 11.69 9.02 -0.47
C ALA A 34 12.54 8.58 0.72
N GLN A 35 13.74 9.13 0.87
CA GLN A 35 14.68 8.69 1.90
C GLN A 35 14.18 8.95 3.33
N ARG A 36 13.25 9.88 3.50
CA ARG A 36 12.66 10.20 4.81
C ARG A 36 11.29 9.58 5.01
N ILE A 37 10.90 8.68 4.14
CA ILE A 37 9.63 7.96 4.26
C ILE A 37 9.92 6.57 4.81
N GLU A 38 9.26 6.24 5.92
CA GLU A 38 9.24 4.88 6.43
C GLU A 38 8.06 4.16 5.80
N PHE A 39 8.34 3.20 4.94
CA PHE A 39 7.29 2.47 4.23
C PHE A 39 6.77 1.30 5.05
N HIS A 40 5.47 1.16 5.04
CA HIS A 40 4.74 0.07 5.69
C HIS A 40 3.89 -0.64 4.64
N SER A 41 3.70 -1.92 4.78
CA SER A 41 2.80 -2.67 3.89
C SER A 41 2.37 -3.98 4.52
N LEU A 42 1.66 -4.76 3.74
CA LEU A 42 1.17 -6.09 4.07
C LEU A 42 1.72 -7.08 3.06
N TRP A 43 1.98 -8.30 3.48
CA TRP A 43 2.38 -9.35 2.55
C TRP A 43 1.31 -9.62 1.50
N LEU A 44 0.05 -9.33 1.80
CA LEU A 44 -1.04 -9.38 0.81
C LEU A 44 -0.76 -8.48 -0.39
N VAL A 45 -0.19 -7.31 -0.14
CA VAL A 45 0.16 -6.35 -1.20
C VAL A 45 1.26 -6.94 -2.08
N VAL A 46 2.26 -7.59 -1.49
CA VAL A 46 3.33 -8.26 -2.24
C VAL A 46 2.76 -9.39 -3.09
N SER A 47 1.87 -10.19 -2.52
CA SER A 47 1.22 -11.28 -3.26
C SER A 47 0.44 -10.75 -4.45
N GLU A 48 -0.34 -9.70 -4.26
CA GLU A 48 -1.12 -9.08 -5.32
C GLU A 48 -0.22 -8.48 -6.41
N ALA A 49 0.83 -7.77 -6.02
CA ALA A 49 1.79 -7.20 -6.96
C ALA A 49 2.48 -8.29 -7.79
N SER A 50 2.88 -9.38 -7.15
CA SER A 50 3.54 -10.51 -7.81
C SER A 50 2.68 -11.08 -8.94
N TYR A 51 1.37 -11.09 -8.76
CA TYR A 51 0.45 -11.59 -9.78
C TYR A 51 0.58 -10.82 -11.10
N PHE A 52 0.90 -9.53 -11.03
CA PHE A 52 1.02 -8.68 -12.22
C PHE A 52 2.45 -8.60 -12.76
N LEU A 53 3.40 -9.29 -12.15
CA LEU A 53 4.80 -9.25 -12.57
C LEU A 53 5.21 -10.54 -13.26
N GLY A 54 6.08 -10.43 -14.27
CA GLY A 54 6.75 -11.59 -14.86
C GLY A 54 7.85 -12.11 -13.95
N ALA A 55 8.54 -13.15 -14.37
CA ALA A 55 9.57 -13.80 -13.56
C ALA A 55 10.68 -12.82 -13.13
N GLU A 56 11.13 -11.98 -14.03
CA GLU A 56 12.18 -10.99 -13.73
C GLU A 56 11.71 -9.96 -12.72
N GLY A 57 10.47 -9.47 -12.87
CA GLY A 57 9.90 -8.51 -11.93
C GLY A 57 9.70 -9.07 -10.54
N LYS A 58 9.23 -10.32 -10.44
CA LYS A 58 9.09 -11.01 -9.16
C LYS A 58 10.44 -11.15 -8.46
N GLU A 59 11.44 -11.57 -9.18
CA GLU A 59 12.80 -11.72 -8.65
C GLU A 59 13.33 -10.38 -8.15
N GLY A 60 13.17 -9.33 -8.93
CA GLY A 60 13.59 -7.99 -8.55
C GLY A 60 12.89 -7.47 -7.31
N LEU A 61 11.57 -7.67 -7.23
CA LEU A 61 10.79 -7.26 -6.07
C LEU A 61 11.28 -7.96 -4.80
N LEU A 62 11.40 -9.27 -4.83
CA LEU A 62 11.80 -10.02 -3.64
C LEU A 62 13.23 -9.69 -3.22
N LYS A 63 14.14 -9.53 -4.17
CA LYS A 63 15.51 -9.14 -3.88
C LYS A 63 15.58 -7.77 -3.22
N TRP A 64 14.78 -6.83 -3.68
CA TRP A 64 14.69 -5.50 -3.07
C TRP A 64 14.13 -5.59 -1.65
N LEU A 65 13.09 -6.40 -1.44
CA LEU A 65 12.49 -6.57 -0.12
C LEU A 65 13.46 -7.19 0.90
N GLU A 66 14.39 -8.03 0.46
CA GLU A 66 15.41 -8.61 1.37
C GLU A 66 16.27 -7.54 2.03
N LYS A 67 16.38 -6.38 1.42
CA LYS A 67 17.16 -5.26 1.99
C LYS A 67 16.42 -4.51 3.10
N GLY A 68 15.17 -4.89 3.37
CA GLY A 68 14.39 -4.34 4.47
C GLY A 68 13.80 -2.95 4.24
N PRO A 69 13.40 -2.56 3.00
CA PRO A 69 12.89 -1.21 2.76
C PRO A 69 11.47 -0.97 3.26
N ILE A 70 10.75 -2.03 3.58
CA ILE A 70 9.35 -1.96 4.02
C ILE A 70 9.19 -2.68 5.35
N LEU A 71 8.45 -2.04 6.24
CA LEU A 71 8.07 -2.63 7.51
C LEU A 71 6.71 -3.31 7.31
N PHE A 72 6.68 -4.64 7.43
CA PHE A 72 5.46 -5.42 7.19
C PHE A 72 4.66 -5.63 8.46
N HIS A 73 3.34 -5.53 8.33
CA HIS A 73 2.39 -5.79 9.41
C HIS A 73 1.61 -7.05 9.10
N GLU A 74 1.24 -7.76 10.16
CA GLU A 74 0.48 -8.99 10.05
C GLU A 74 -0.99 -8.75 10.37
N ILE A 75 -1.85 -9.50 9.68
CA ILE A 75 -3.27 -9.57 9.95
C ILE A 75 -3.53 -10.83 10.76
N THR A 76 -4.28 -10.69 11.83
CA THR A 76 -4.64 -11.81 12.68
C THR A 76 -6.16 -12.02 12.67
N VAL A 77 -6.60 -13.15 13.22
CA VAL A 77 -8.03 -13.43 13.36
C VAL A 77 -8.72 -12.32 14.17
N ALA A 78 -8.02 -11.72 15.12
CA ALA A 78 -8.57 -10.65 15.95
C ALA A 78 -8.90 -9.39 15.14
N ASP A 79 -8.29 -9.21 13.97
CA ASP A 79 -8.55 -8.04 13.10
C ASP A 79 -9.80 -8.21 12.25
N LEU A 80 -10.32 -9.42 12.11
CA LEU A 80 -11.42 -9.70 11.18
C LEU A 80 -12.69 -8.91 11.46
N PRO A 81 -13.12 -8.70 12.72
CA PRO A 81 -14.32 -7.87 12.95
C PRO A 81 -14.19 -6.46 12.39
N ASP A 82 -13.03 -5.84 12.52
CA ASP A 82 -12.79 -4.50 12.01
C ASP A 82 -12.68 -4.48 10.49
N ILE A 83 -12.07 -5.51 9.90
CA ILE A 83 -11.99 -5.64 8.44
C ILE A 83 -13.40 -5.82 7.87
N ARG A 84 -14.25 -6.63 8.51
CA ARG A 84 -15.65 -6.80 8.10
C ARG A 84 -16.40 -5.49 8.13
N ALA A 85 -16.18 -4.70 9.17
CA ALA A 85 -16.82 -3.39 9.31
C ALA A 85 -16.38 -2.45 8.18
N THR A 86 -15.10 -2.46 7.82
CA THR A 86 -14.57 -1.68 6.71
C THR A 86 -15.19 -2.09 5.38
N LEU A 87 -15.28 -3.39 5.10
CA LEU A 87 -15.92 -3.90 3.90
C LEU A 87 -17.37 -3.44 3.79
N LYS A 88 -18.10 -3.49 4.90
CA LYS A 88 -19.50 -3.07 4.92
C LYS A 88 -19.63 -1.57 4.72
N ARG A 89 -18.79 -0.78 5.37
CA ARG A 89 -18.81 0.68 5.28
C ARG A 89 -18.59 1.17 3.86
N TYR A 90 -17.71 0.53 3.12
CA TYR A 90 -17.32 0.95 1.77
C TYR A 90 -17.84 0.00 0.69
N GLN A 91 -18.93 -0.72 0.96
CA GLN A 91 -19.45 -1.72 0.01
C GLN A 91 -19.75 -1.14 -1.38
N ASN A 92 -20.06 0.15 -1.48
CA ASN A 92 -20.31 0.82 -2.76
C ASN A 92 -19.05 0.91 -3.64
N LEU A 93 -17.88 0.86 -3.03
CA LEU A 93 -16.60 0.89 -3.75
C LEU A 93 -16.11 -0.52 -4.06
N SER A 94 -16.78 -1.53 -3.52
CA SER A 94 -16.41 -2.95 -3.68
C SER A 94 -14.93 -3.21 -3.37
N PRO A 95 -14.42 -2.77 -2.20
CA PRO A 95 -13.02 -3.02 -1.86
C PRO A 95 -12.77 -4.51 -1.74
N ASP A 96 -11.59 -4.95 -2.16
CA ASP A 96 -11.19 -6.32 -1.92
C ASP A 96 -10.65 -6.46 -0.48
N PHE A 97 -10.27 -7.68 -0.12
CA PHE A 97 -9.77 -7.96 1.22
C PHE A 97 -8.48 -7.16 1.52
N THR A 98 -7.59 -7.05 0.55
CA THR A 98 -6.33 -6.33 0.72
C THR A 98 -6.58 -4.86 1.04
N ASP A 99 -7.46 -4.20 0.28
CA ASP A 99 -7.82 -2.80 0.52
C ASP A 99 -8.44 -2.61 1.89
N ALA A 100 -9.40 -3.48 2.24
CA ALA A 100 -10.07 -3.39 3.53
C ALA A 100 -9.12 -3.60 4.70
N ALA A 101 -8.21 -4.55 4.57
CA ALA A 101 -7.19 -4.80 5.59
C ALA A 101 -6.26 -3.60 5.75
N LEU A 102 -5.81 -3.02 4.64
CA LEU A 102 -4.93 -1.87 4.66
C LEU A 102 -5.61 -0.67 5.33
N VAL A 103 -6.83 -0.36 4.93
CA VAL A 103 -7.60 0.74 5.54
C VAL A 103 -7.80 0.52 7.03
N THR A 104 -8.12 -0.71 7.42
CA THR A 104 -8.33 -1.06 8.83
C THR A 104 -7.05 -0.85 9.64
N LEU A 105 -5.91 -1.36 9.15
CA LEU A 105 -4.64 -1.22 9.86
C LEU A 105 -4.14 0.21 9.85
N ALA A 106 -4.39 0.95 8.78
CA ALA A 106 -4.05 2.37 8.72
C ALA A 106 -4.72 3.13 9.86
N GLY A 107 -6.00 2.84 10.11
CA GLY A 107 -6.72 3.45 11.23
C GLY A 107 -6.17 3.03 12.58
N ALA A 108 -5.88 1.74 12.75
CA ALA A 108 -5.39 1.20 14.02
C ALA A 108 -3.99 1.74 14.36
N LEU A 109 -3.14 1.95 13.36
CA LEU A 109 -1.76 2.38 13.55
C LEU A 109 -1.57 3.90 13.42
N GLY A 110 -2.61 4.61 12.98
CA GLY A 110 -2.52 6.06 12.79
C GLY A 110 -1.62 6.48 11.64
N ILE A 111 -1.45 5.64 10.63
CA ILE A 111 -0.64 5.95 9.45
C ILE A 111 -1.59 6.38 8.32
N HIS A 112 -1.54 7.65 7.96
CA HIS A 112 -2.50 8.29 7.05
C HIS A 112 -2.00 8.45 5.61
N ALA A 113 -0.69 8.35 5.41
CA ALA A 113 -0.11 8.56 4.09
C ALA A 113 -0.04 7.25 3.32
N ILE A 114 -0.20 7.32 2.00
CA ILE A 114 -0.16 6.16 1.13
C ILE A 114 0.42 6.51 -0.24
N ALA A 115 1.28 5.62 -0.74
CA ALA A 115 1.77 5.68 -2.11
C ALA A 115 0.95 4.70 -2.95
N THR A 116 0.07 5.22 -3.78
CA THR A 116 -0.88 4.41 -4.56
C THR A 116 -1.17 5.04 -5.91
N VAL A 117 -1.57 4.22 -6.88
CA VAL A 117 -2.17 4.67 -8.14
C VAL A 117 -3.69 4.65 -8.07
N ASP A 118 -4.26 4.09 -7.02
CA ASP A 118 -5.71 4.03 -6.82
C ASP A 118 -6.21 5.33 -6.20
N LEU A 119 -6.26 6.37 -7.04
CA LEU A 119 -6.62 7.71 -6.58
C LEU A 119 -8.11 7.81 -6.23
N ARG A 120 -8.95 7.06 -6.93
CA ARG A 120 -10.40 7.10 -6.72
C ARG A 120 -10.77 6.57 -5.34
N ASP A 121 -10.37 5.34 -5.04
CA ASP A 121 -10.82 4.67 -3.82
C ASP A 121 -10.13 5.26 -2.59
N PHE A 122 -8.83 5.52 -2.65
CA PHE A 122 -8.11 6.11 -1.53
C PHE A 122 -8.43 7.59 -1.29
N SER A 123 -9.09 8.25 -2.24
CA SER A 123 -9.68 9.56 -1.99
C SER A 123 -10.99 9.46 -1.22
N ALA A 124 -11.68 8.33 -1.30
CA ALA A 124 -12.97 8.10 -0.63
C ALA A 124 -12.83 7.49 0.76
N TYR A 125 -11.83 6.63 0.97
CA TYR A 125 -11.63 6.01 2.28
C TYR A 125 -11.30 7.05 3.34
N ARG A 126 -11.79 6.79 4.56
CA ARG A 126 -11.51 7.64 5.73
C ARG A 126 -11.06 6.78 6.89
N LEU A 127 -10.14 7.33 7.66
CA LEU A 127 -9.67 6.72 8.89
C LEU A 127 -10.71 6.95 10.01
N PRO A 128 -10.65 6.17 11.09
CA PRO A 128 -11.44 6.47 12.27
C PRO A 128 -11.26 7.93 12.68
N GLY A 129 -12.36 8.63 12.93
CA GLY A 129 -12.33 10.07 13.18
C GLY A 129 -12.51 10.93 11.94
N GLY A 130 -12.59 10.34 10.75
CA GLY A 130 -12.91 11.02 9.50
C GLY A 130 -11.74 11.58 8.72
N ALA A 131 -10.49 11.32 9.15
CA ALA A 131 -9.31 11.80 8.44
C ALA A 131 -9.18 11.14 7.08
N ALA A 132 -8.81 11.91 6.05
CA ALA A 132 -8.55 11.39 4.71
C ALA A 132 -7.14 10.81 4.63
N PHE A 133 -6.92 9.93 3.66
CA PHE A 133 -5.57 9.50 3.32
C PHE A 133 -4.83 10.63 2.60
N GLU A 134 -3.55 10.79 2.94
CA GLU A 134 -2.65 11.67 2.23
C GLU A 134 -1.93 10.85 1.15
N ARG A 135 -2.16 11.20 -0.11
CA ARG A 135 -1.51 10.53 -1.23
C ARG A 135 -0.15 11.15 -1.49
N LEU A 136 0.91 10.35 -1.48
CA LEU A 136 2.27 10.89 -1.56
C LEU A 136 2.87 10.87 -2.95
N TRP A 137 2.48 9.97 -3.81
CA TRP A 137 3.16 9.74 -5.08
C TRP A 137 2.43 10.37 -6.26
N LEU A 138 1.16 10.07 -6.40
CA LEU A 138 0.33 10.57 -7.51
C LEU A 138 -0.83 11.42 -7.00
#